data_e8648f3995bcae44f159574343c8030d
#
_entry.id   e8648f3995bcae44f159574343c8030d
#
_cell.length_a   1.000
_cell.length_b   1.000
_cell.length_c   1.000
_cell.angle_alpha   90.00
_cell.angle_beta   90.00
_cell.angle_gamma   90.00
#
_symmetry.space_group_name_H-M   'P 1'
#
loop_
_entity.id
_entity.type
_entity.pdbx_description
1 polymer ?
#
loop_
_entity_poly.entity_id
_entity_poly.type
_entity_poly.pdbx_seq_one_letter_code
_entity_poly.pdbx_strand_id
1 'polypeptide(L)'
;MEKNLTKQTYHNHSNNVVESNFSSIKITLASPEKIKSWSFGEIKKPETINYRTFRPEKDGLFCARIFGPVKDYECLCGKYKRMKFRGIICEKCGVEITKSNVRRERMGHIDLACPVAHIWFLKSLPSRIALAVDMKLKDVERVLYFESFIVVEPGLTTLKKGALISEEELIKAQEEFGEDAFQAGIGAEAVRDILISLDLAKEQKKLRGALETIKSKVTEERTIKRLKLVESFIESGNKPEWMILTTVPVIPPELRPLVPLDGGRFATSDLNDLYRRVINRNNRLKRLLDLKAPHIIVRNEKRMLQESVDALFDN
;
A
#
# COMPACT_ATOMS: atom_id res chain seq x y z
N MET A 1 8.89 6.48 31.23
CA MET A 1 9.03 7.92 30.86
C MET A 1 9.36 8.04 29.39
N GLU A 2 8.48 7.61 28.48
CA GLU A 2 8.70 7.66 27.01
C GLU A 2 7.37 7.88 26.30
N LYS A 3 6.72 8.99 26.53
CA LYS A 3 5.42 9.27 25.86
C LYS A 3 5.27 10.66 25.25
N ASN A 4 6.32 11.46 25.08
CA ASN A 4 6.16 12.86 24.65
C ASN A 4 7.05 13.35 23.51
N LEU A 5 7.69 12.49 22.71
CA LEU A 5 8.62 12.96 21.66
C LEU A 5 8.06 12.98 20.22
N THR A 6 6.81 12.57 19.99
CA THR A 6 6.31 12.41 18.63
C THR A 6 5.34 13.50 18.13
N LYS A 7 5.04 14.51 18.93
CA LYS A 7 4.06 15.55 18.55
C LYS A 7 4.60 16.96 18.28
N GLN A 8 5.89 17.21 18.47
CA GLN A 8 6.43 18.60 18.38
C GLN A 8 7.23 18.94 17.13
N THR A 9 7.45 18.02 16.18
CA THR A 9 8.37 18.26 15.05
C THR A 9 7.71 18.88 13.79
N TYR A 10 6.41 19.17 13.78
CA TYR A 10 5.75 19.65 12.56
C TYR A 10 5.25 21.10 12.58
N HIS A 11 5.54 21.90 13.61
CA HIS A 11 4.92 23.23 13.74
C HIS A 11 5.85 24.44 13.81
N ASN A 12 7.16 24.32 13.54
CA ASN A 12 8.03 25.50 13.51
C ASN A 12 8.92 25.53 12.26
N HIS A 13 8.40 26.02 11.15
CA HIS A 13 9.21 26.52 10.04
C HIS A 13 9.31 28.04 10.07
N SER A 14 10.07 28.57 10.99
CA SER A 14 10.75 29.86 10.86
C SER A 14 12.26 29.56 10.76
N ASN A 15 12.80 29.71 9.55
CA ASN A 15 14.20 29.95 9.16
C ASN A 15 15.37 29.53 10.11
N ASN A 16 15.26 28.42 10.83
CA ASN A 16 16.42 27.78 11.44
C ASN A 16 16.51 26.41 10.79
N VAL A 17 17.59 26.18 10.04
CA VAL A 17 18.08 24.84 9.74
C VAL A 17 18.35 24.23 11.11
N VAL A 18 17.38 23.51 11.64
CA VAL A 18 17.59 22.65 12.79
C VAL A 18 18.47 21.54 12.27
N GLU A 19 19.77 21.63 12.51
CA GLU A 19 20.66 20.49 12.38
C GLU A 19 20.08 19.39 13.27
N SER A 20 19.37 18.45 12.65
CA SER A 20 18.87 17.29 13.35
C SER A 20 20.07 16.39 13.65
N ASN A 21 20.67 16.57 14.83
CA ASN A 21 21.71 15.69 15.32
C ASN A 21 21.09 14.32 15.64
N PHE A 22 21.18 13.40 14.70
CA PHE A 22 20.80 12.00 14.91
C PHE A 22 22.07 11.13 14.83
N SER A 23 22.15 10.11 15.68
CA SER A 23 23.26 9.15 15.72
C SER A 23 23.04 7.95 14.79
N SER A 24 21.80 7.67 14.41
CA SER A 24 21.45 6.51 13.58
C SER A 24 20.17 6.75 12.79
N ILE A 25 20.06 6.02 11.66
CA ILE A 25 18.85 5.97 10.82
C ILE A 25 18.33 4.53 10.84
N LYS A 26 17.04 4.37 11.13
CA LYS A 26 16.34 3.07 11.08
C LYS A 26 15.38 3.02 9.90
N ILE A 27 15.55 2.04 9.02
CA ILE A 27 14.63 1.75 7.93
C ILE A 27 13.64 0.66 8.39
N THR A 28 12.34 0.92 8.27
CA THR A 28 11.28 0.00 8.67
C THR A 28 10.20 -0.08 7.60
N LEU A 29 9.36 -1.14 7.66
CA LEU A 29 8.13 -1.17 6.87
C LEU A 29 7.14 -0.14 7.44
N ALA A 30 6.39 0.50 6.54
CA ALA A 30 5.33 1.41 6.93
C ALA A 30 4.02 0.64 7.08
N SER A 31 3.40 0.75 8.25
CA SER A 31 2.02 0.27 8.43
C SER A 31 1.03 1.17 7.70
N PRO A 32 -0.19 0.70 7.40
CA PRO A 32 -1.25 1.54 6.83
C PRO A 32 -1.53 2.79 7.67
N GLU A 33 -1.53 2.66 9.01
CA GLU A 33 -1.72 3.77 9.94
C GLU A 33 -0.57 4.79 9.84
N LYS A 34 0.66 4.29 9.65
CA LYS A 34 1.83 5.15 9.47
C LYS A 34 1.74 5.95 8.18
N ILE A 35 1.33 5.32 7.08
CA ILE A 35 1.11 5.99 5.79
C ILE A 35 0.02 7.07 5.94
N LYS A 36 -1.10 6.75 6.61
CA LYS A 36 -2.16 7.72 6.88
C LYS A 36 -1.71 8.86 7.79
N SER A 37 -0.77 8.61 8.71
CA SER A 37 -0.22 9.66 9.58
C SER A 37 0.65 10.68 8.82
N TRP A 38 1.26 10.29 7.70
CA TRP A 38 2.01 11.20 6.83
C TRP A 38 1.12 11.97 5.87
N SER A 39 -0.09 11.45 5.61
CA SER A 39 -0.98 11.97 4.60
C SER A 39 -1.83 13.13 5.10
N PHE A 40 -1.99 14.13 4.25
CA PHE A 40 -2.90 15.26 4.45
C PHE A 40 -4.30 15.03 3.87
N GLY A 41 -4.53 13.87 3.21
CA GLY A 41 -5.85 13.48 2.74
C GLY A 41 -5.84 12.39 1.68
N GLU A 42 -7.03 11.79 1.46
CA GLU A 42 -7.24 10.75 0.46
C GLU A 42 -7.44 11.36 -0.93
N ILE A 43 -6.78 10.78 -1.92
CA ILE A 43 -6.94 11.13 -3.33
C ILE A 43 -7.97 10.18 -3.93
N LYS A 44 -9.10 10.76 -4.36
CA LYS A 44 -10.25 9.99 -4.89
C LYS A 44 -10.37 10.06 -6.40
N LYS A 45 -9.79 11.11 -7.02
CA LYS A 45 -9.95 11.40 -8.43
C LYS A 45 -8.63 11.28 -9.19
N PRO A 46 -8.65 10.73 -10.40
CA PRO A 46 -7.46 10.60 -11.24
C PRO A 46 -7.06 11.92 -11.91
N GLU A 47 -7.93 12.94 -11.89
CA GLU A 47 -7.68 14.22 -12.53
C GLU A 47 -6.56 14.97 -11.85
N THR A 48 -5.76 15.66 -12.64
CA THR A 48 -4.63 16.48 -12.19
C THR A 48 -5.01 17.95 -12.06
N ILE A 49 -5.30 18.59 -13.16
CA ILE A 49 -5.71 19.98 -13.27
C ILE A 49 -6.93 20.11 -14.19
N ASN A 50 -7.66 21.19 -14.02
CA ASN A 50 -8.68 21.60 -14.99
C ASN A 50 -7.97 22.30 -16.14
N TYR A 51 -8.01 21.73 -17.34
CA TYR A 51 -7.29 22.25 -18.53
C TYR A 51 -7.82 23.60 -19.05
N ARG A 52 -9.04 24.00 -18.64
CA ARG A 52 -9.61 25.32 -18.99
C ARG A 52 -9.12 26.42 -18.06
N THR A 53 -9.00 26.11 -16.75
CA THR A 53 -8.68 27.10 -15.71
C THR A 53 -7.26 26.97 -15.19
N PHE A 54 -6.53 25.92 -15.55
CA PHE A 54 -5.21 25.52 -15.04
C PHE A 54 -5.14 25.37 -13.52
N ARG A 55 -6.28 25.21 -12.86
CA ARG A 55 -6.35 25.03 -11.42
C ARG A 55 -6.35 23.55 -11.06
N PRO A 56 -5.72 23.17 -9.93
CA PRO A 56 -5.78 21.81 -9.41
C PRO A 56 -7.23 21.35 -9.17
N GLU A 57 -7.55 20.15 -9.63
CA GLU A 57 -8.85 19.54 -9.35
C GLU A 57 -8.97 19.14 -7.88
N LYS A 58 -10.18 19.31 -7.32
CA LYS A 58 -10.47 18.93 -5.95
C LYS A 58 -10.42 17.41 -5.79
N ASP A 59 -9.74 16.94 -4.74
CA ASP A 59 -9.53 15.52 -4.40
C ASP A 59 -8.77 14.73 -5.49
N GLY A 60 -8.10 15.45 -6.42
CA GLY A 60 -7.24 14.90 -7.46
C GLY A 60 -5.76 14.88 -7.07
N LEU A 61 -4.92 14.43 -8.00
CA LEU A 61 -3.48 14.25 -7.79
C LEU A 61 -2.69 15.52 -7.45
N PHE A 62 -3.24 16.71 -7.75
CA PHE A 62 -2.63 18.02 -7.45
C PHE A 62 -3.47 18.86 -6.49
N CYS A 63 -4.46 18.27 -5.82
CA CYS A 63 -5.42 18.97 -4.96
C CYS A 63 -4.76 19.94 -3.97
N ALA A 64 -5.18 21.21 -4.02
CA ALA A 64 -4.64 22.23 -3.14
C ALA A 64 -5.08 22.06 -1.66
N ARG A 65 -6.22 21.39 -1.43
CA ARG A 65 -6.67 21.06 -0.06
C ARG A 65 -5.76 20.06 0.62
N ILE A 66 -5.26 19.07 -0.14
CA ILE A 66 -4.39 18.00 0.37
C ILE A 66 -2.95 18.48 0.43
N PHE A 67 -2.43 18.99 -0.68
CA PHE A 67 -1.01 19.28 -0.83
C PHE A 67 -0.62 20.74 -0.53
N GLY A 68 -1.59 21.61 -0.32
CA GLY A 68 -1.34 23.02 -0.04
C GLY A 68 -1.57 23.96 -1.24
N PRO A 69 -1.46 25.27 -1.01
CA PRO A 69 -1.76 26.30 -1.99
C PRO A 69 -0.73 26.29 -3.14
N VAL A 70 -1.15 26.75 -4.33
CA VAL A 70 -0.29 26.87 -5.52
C VAL A 70 0.55 28.16 -5.47
N LYS A 71 0.01 29.20 -4.84
CA LYS A 71 0.70 30.50 -4.64
C LYS A 71 0.83 30.78 -3.15
N ASP A 72 1.92 31.43 -2.76
CA ASP A 72 2.18 31.77 -1.38
C ASP A 72 1.05 32.61 -0.80
N TYR A 73 0.53 32.15 0.37
CA TYR A 73 -0.51 32.84 1.13
C TYR A 73 -1.78 33.17 0.36
N GLU A 74 -2.11 32.41 -0.69
CA GLU A 74 -3.34 32.57 -1.48
C GLU A 74 -4.12 31.27 -1.54
N CYS A 75 -5.42 31.32 -1.16
CA CYS A 75 -6.29 30.17 -1.33
C CYS A 75 -6.72 29.97 -2.79
N LEU A 76 -7.14 28.76 -3.16
CA LEU A 76 -7.50 28.42 -4.55
C LEU A 76 -8.64 29.26 -5.12
N CYS A 77 -9.64 29.64 -4.29
CA CYS A 77 -10.78 30.47 -4.73
C CYS A 77 -10.49 31.97 -4.76
N GLY A 78 -9.36 32.42 -4.21
CA GLY A 78 -8.96 33.82 -4.15
C GLY A 78 -9.62 34.66 -3.06
N LYS A 79 -10.43 34.06 -2.15
CA LYS A 79 -11.09 34.77 -1.03
C LYS A 79 -10.06 35.35 -0.07
N TYR A 80 -9.05 34.57 0.26
CA TYR A 80 -7.95 34.99 1.13
C TYR A 80 -6.67 35.12 0.31
N LYS A 81 -6.06 36.31 0.41
CA LYS A 81 -4.77 36.65 -0.22
C LYS A 81 -3.97 37.44 0.80
N ARG A 82 -2.72 37.21 0.98
CA ARG A 82 -1.78 37.88 1.86
C ARG A 82 -1.47 37.08 3.13
N MET A 83 -0.25 37.34 3.61
CA MET A 83 0.37 36.69 4.77
C MET A 83 -0.43 36.85 6.09
N LYS A 84 -1.22 37.93 6.24
CA LYS A 84 -2.03 38.16 7.44
C LYS A 84 -3.05 37.04 7.76
N PHE A 85 -3.39 36.24 6.77
CA PHE A 85 -4.31 35.09 6.92
C PHE A 85 -3.59 33.74 7.08
N ARG A 86 -2.27 33.75 7.34
CA ARG A 86 -1.49 32.50 7.51
C ARG A 86 -2.12 31.58 8.53
N GLY A 87 -2.20 30.28 8.20
CA GLY A 87 -2.75 29.23 9.06
C GLY A 87 -4.27 29.10 9.04
N ILE A 88 -4.99 30.02 8.39
CA ILE A 88 -6.45 29.91 8.25
C ILE A 88 -6.78 28.92 7.13
N ILE A 89 -7.77 28.06 7.37
CA ILE A 89 -8.34 27.19 6.35
C ILE A 89 -9.52 27.91 5.71
N CYS A 90 -9.48 28.08 4.38
CA CYS A 90 -10.56 28.77 3.66
C CYS A 90 -11.86 27.94 3.71
N GLU A 91 -12.94 28.53 4.23
CA GLU A 91 -14.24 27.86 4.35
C GLU A 91 -14.83 27.48 2.97
N LYS A 92 -14.52 28.25 1.91
CA LYS A 92 -15.06 28.02 0.57
C LYS A 92 -14.34 26.90 -0.18
N CYS A 93 -12.99 26.84 -0.14
CA CYS A 93 -12.22 25.88 -0.93
C CYS A 93 -11.42 24.87 -0.08
N GLY A 94 -11.42 25.01 1.25
CA GLY A 94 -10.75 24.11 2.17
C GLY A 94 -9.21 24.16 2.13
N VAL A 95 -8.63 25.15 1.44
CA VAL A 95 -7.17 25.29 1.31
C VAL A 95 -6.63 26.07 2.50
N GLU A 96 -5.59 25.54 3.13
CA GLU A 96 -4.85 26.22 4.17
C GLU A 96 -3.96 27.32 3.56
N ILE A 97 -3.95 28.49 4.20
CA ILE A 97 -3.17 29.65 3.73
C ILE A 97 -1.77 29.60 4.33
N THR A 98 -0.84 29.06 3.53
CA THR A 98 0.57 28.90 3.91
C THR A 98 1.47 29.13 2.68
N LYS A 99 2.78 28.94 2.84
CA LYS A 99 3.71 28.99 1.71
C LYS A 99 3.47 27.80 0.75
N SER A 100 3.68 28.03 -0.54
CA SER A 100 3.57 26.98 -1.58
C SER A 100 4.59 25.86 -1.42
N ASN A 101 5.73 26.11 -0.74
CA ASN A 101 6.77 25.10 -0.50
C ASN A 101 6.26 23.81 0.15
N VAL A 102 5.15 23.86 0.92
CA VAL A 102 4.53 22.66 1.51
C VAL A 102 4.13 21.63 0.46
N ARG A 103 3.97 22.04 -0.81
CA ARG A 103 3.68 21.13 -1.94
C ARG A 103 4.84 20.19 -2.31
N ARG A 104 6.04 20.45 -1.78
CA ARG A 104 7.21 19.56 -1.86
C ARG A 104 7.26 18.54 -0.72
N GLU A 105 6.53 18.77 0.37
CA GLU A 105 6.64 18.03 1.62
C GLU A 105 5.40 17.20 1.92
N ARG A 106 4.19 17.74 1.60
CA ARG A 106 2.93 17.09 1.94
C ARG A 106 2.67 15.89 1.07
N MET A 107 2.42 14.76 1.73
CA MET A 107 2.00 13.50 1.10
C MET A 107 0.48 13.37 1.12
N GLY A 108 -0.04 12.60 0.18
CA GLY A 108 -1.40 12.09 0.18
C GLY A 108 -1.41 10.56 0.27
N HIS A 109 -2.60 9.96 0.21
CA HIS A 109 -2.74 8.51 0.12
C HIS A 109 -3.93 8.12 -0.76
N ILE A 110 -3.92 6.87 -1.18
CA ILE A 110 -5.03 6.20 -1.88
C ILE A 110 -5.41 4.99 -1.04
N ASP A 111 -6.65 4.95 -0.54
CA ASP A 111 -7.19 3.76 0.11
C ASP A 111 -7.67 2.76 -0.95
N LEU A 112 -7.04 1.59 -0.96
CA LEU A 112 -7.33 0.53 -1.92
C LEU A 112 -8.64 -0.18 -1.58
N ALA A 113 -9.42 -0.53 -2.61
CA ALA A 113 -10.67 -1.27 -2.49
C ALA A 113 -10.46 -2.74 -2.10
N CYS A 114 -9.27 -3.29 -2.40
CA CYS A 114 -8.82 -4.59 -1.92
C CYS A 114 -7.32 -4.54 -1.62
N PRO A 115 -6.82 -5.38 -0.72
CA PRO A 115 -5.39 -5.51 -0.46
C PRO A 115 -4.61 -5.90 -1.72
N VAL A 116 -3.38 -5.41 -1.84
CA VAL A 116 -2.47 -5.63 -2.97
C VAL A 116 -1.10 -6.00 -2.42
N ALA A 117 -0.47 -7.03 -2.96
CA ALA A 117 0.89 -7.41 -2.57
C ALA A 117 1.92 -6.39 -3.09
N HIS A 118 2.88 -6.01 -2.25
CA HIS A 118 3.97 -5.14 -2.68
C HIS A 118 4.97 -5.92 -3.51
N ILE A 119 5.17 -5.50 -4.76
CA ILE A 119 5.98 -6.22 -5.76
C ILE A 119 7.43 -6.47 -5.31
N TRP A 120 8.05 -5.55 -4.56
CA TRP A 120 9.41 -5.71 -4.05
C TRP A 120 9.55 -6.88 -3.08
N PHE A 121 8.52 -7.20 -2.29
CA PHE A 121 8.54 -8.34 -1.38
C PHE A 121 8.08 -9.64 -2.04
N LEU A 122 7.43 -9.53 -3.21
CA LEU A 122 7.04 -10.67 -4.01
C LEU A 122 8.16 -11.12 -4.96
N LYS A 123 8.64 -10.23 -5.84
CA LYS A 123 9.58 -10.59 -6.94
C LYS A 123 11.06 -10.50 -6.56
N SER A 124 11.42 -9.96 -5.39
CA SER A 124 12.83 -10.02 -4.93
C SER A 124 13.27 -11.47 -4.74
N LEU A 125 14.52 -11.76 -5.05
CA LEU A 125 15.11 -13.08 -4.84
C LEU A 125 16.02 -13.09 -3.60
N PRO A 126 15.70 -13.85 -2.56
CA PRO A 126 14.51 -14.70 -2.38
C PRO A 126 13.23 -13.89 -2.05
N SER A 127 12.06 -14.33 -2.54
CA SER A 127 10.78 -13.71 -2.24
C SER A 127 10.48 -13.74 -0.74
N ARG A 128 10.29 -12.58 -0.14
CA ARG A 128 10.02 -12.46 1.30
C ARG A 128 8.62 -12.93 1.66
N ILE A 129 7.63 -12.63 0.81
CA ILE A 129 6.27 -13.13 0.99
C ILE A 129 6.25 -14.66 0.90
N ALA A 130 6.87 -15.23 -0.14
CA ALA A 130 6.90 -16.69 -0.34
C ALA A 130 7.62 -17.42 0.81
N LEU A 131 8.73 -16.85 1.33
CA LEU A 131 9.43 -17.41 2.49
C LEU A 131 8.58 -17.31 3.77
N ALA A 132 7.87 -16.21 3.98
CA ALA A 132 7.02 -16.03 5.17
C ALA A 132 5.88 -17.05 5.21
N VAL A 133 5.19 -17.26 4.08
CA VAL A 133 4.08 -18.23 3.96
C VAL A 133 4.53 -19.66 3.72
N ASP A 134 5.85 -19.93 3.59
CA ASP A 134 6.44 -21.24 3.31
C ASP A 134 6.01 -21.89 1.98
N MET A 135 5.88 -21.09 0.95
CA MET A 135 5.45 -21.53 -0.38
C MET A 135 6.54 -21.28 -1.42
N LYS A 136 6.41 -21.89 -2.60
CA LYS A 136 7.22 -21.55 -3.77
C LYS A 136 6.71 -20.21 -4.35
N LEU A 137 7.62 -19.43 -4.91
CA LEU A 137 7.25 -18.13 -5.53
C LEU A 137 6.15 -18.29 -6.58
N LYS A 138 6.27 -19.27 -7.48
CA LYS A 138 5.26 -19.55 -8.53
C LYS A 138 3.87 -19.84 -7.95
N ASP A 139 3.79 -20.51 -6.81
CA ASP A 139 2.54 -20.87 -6.18
C ASP A 139 1.88 -19.61 -5.55
N VAL A 140 2.69 -18.76 -4.92
CA VAL A 140 2.21 -17.46 -4.39
C VAL A 140 1.76 -16.54 -5.53
N GLU A 141 2.49 -16.48 -6.64
CA GLU A 141 2.10 -15.71 -7.83
C GLU A 141 0.74 -16.17 -8.38
N ARG A 142 0.50 -17.49 -8.50
CA ARG A 142 -0.79 -18.03 -8.94
C ARG A 142 -1.96 -17.58 -8.05
N VAL A 143 -1.74 -17.50 -6.74
CA VAL A 143 -2.75 -16.98 -5.82
C VAL A 143 -2.95 -15.48 -6.00
N LEU A 144 -1.88 -14.70 -6.01
CA LEU A 144 -1.92 -13.23 -6.08
C LEU A 144 -2.50 -12.70 -7.38
N TYR A 145 -2.22 -13.39 -8.51
CA TYR A 145 -2.77 -13.04 -9.83
C TYR A 145 -4.08 -13.77 -10.16
N PHE A 146 -4.74 -14.34 -9.14
CA PHE A 146 -6.09 -14.90 -9.22
C PHE A 146 -6.24 -16.13 -10.11
N GLU A 147 -5.20 -16.97 -10.21
CA GLU A 147 -5.26 -18.24 -10.96
C GLU A 147 -5.70 -19.43 -10.11
N SER A 148 -5.34 -19.44 -8.82
CA SER A 148 -5.63 -20.56 -7.90
C SER A 148 -6.07 -20.04 -6.53
N PHE A 149 -6.94 -20.78 -5.88
CA PHE A 149 -7.30 -20.56 -4.48
C PHE A 149 -6.24 -21.15 -3.54
N ILE A 150 -6.19 -20.64 -2.32
CA ILE A 150 -5.33 -21.11 -1.24
C ILE A 150 -6.18 -21.39 0.01
N VAL A 151 -5.90 -22.49 0.69
CA VAL A 151 -6.55 -22.82 1.96
C VAL A 151 -5.91 -21.97 3.07
N VAL A 152 -6.69 -21.07 3.64
CA VAL A 152 -6.27 -20.19 4.74
C VAL A 152 -6.42 -20.91 6.07
N GLU A 153 -7.59 -21.50 6.32
CA GLU A 153 -7.92 -22.25 7.53
C GLU A 153 -8.55 -23.58 7.12
N PRO A 154 -7.89 -24.72 7.40
CA PRO A 154 -8.41 -26.03 6.98
C PRO A 154 -9.59 -26.54 7.84
N GLY A 155 -9.84 -25.95 9.01
CA GLY A 155 -10.85 -26.42 9.93
C GLY A 155 -10.68 -27.90 10.31
N LEU A 156 -11.77 -28.66 10.28
CA LEU A 156 -11.79 -30.11 10.55
C LEU A 156 -11.72 -30.97 9.27
N THR A 157 -11.33 -30.37 8.14
CA THR A 157 -11.23 -31.08 6.85
C THR A 157 -9.89 -31.76 6.65
N THR A 158 -9.77 -32.59 5.62
CA THR A 158 -8.53 -33.24 5.22
C THR A 158 -7.54 -32.31 4.49
N LEU A 159 -7.96 -31.09 4.21
CA LEU A 159 -7.16 -30.08 3.52
C LEU A 159 -5.98 -29.62 4.39
N LYS A 160 -4.91 -29.22 3.74
CA LYS A 160 -3.73 -28.67 4.45
C LYS A 160 -3.72 -27.15 4.31
N LYS A 161 -3.39 -26.44 5.42
CA LYS A 161 -3.17 -25.00 5.37
C LYS A 161 -2.08 -24.65 4.34
N GLY A 162 -2.37 -23.68 3.46
CA GLY A 162 -1.47 -23.28 2.38
C GLY A 162 -1.54 -24.18 1.14
N ALA A 163 -2.42 -25.19 1.08
CA ALA A 163 -2.62 -25.96 -0.13
C ALA A 163 -3.29 -25.11 -1.21
N LEU A 164 -2.83 -25.27 -2.46
CA LEU A 164 -3.48 -24.67 -3.63
C LEU A 164 -4.58 -25.59 -4.12
N ILE A 165 -5.72 -25.01 -4.42
CA ILE A 165 -6.87 -25.69 -4.97
C ILE A 165 -7.41 -24.93 -6.18
N SER A 166 -7.88 -25.66 -7.18
CA SER A 166 -8.59 -25.08 -8.32
C SER A 166 -10.02 -24.69 -7.93
N GLU A 167 -10.70 -23.95 -8.80
CA GLU A 167 -12.10 -23.58 -8.58
C GLU A 167 -13.01 -24.82 -8.52
N GLU A 168 -12.74 -25.84 -9.35
CA GLU A 168 -13.47 -27.11 -9.34
C GLU A 168 -13.24 -27.91 -8.05
N GLU A 169 -12.01 -27.95 -7.56
CA GLU A 169 -11.67 -28.59 -6.29
C GLU A 169 -12.30 -27.87 -5.10
N LEU A 170 -12.37 -26.54 -5.16
CA LEU A 170 -13.03 -25.73 -4.13
C LEU A 170 -14.52 -26.08 -4.04
N ILE A 171 -15.23 -26.14 -5.18
CA ILE A 171 -16.66 -26.49 -5.24
C ILE A 171 -16.88 -27.90 -4.68
N LYS A 172 -16.08 -28.89 -5.12
CA LYS A 172 -16.17 -30.26 -4.59
C LYS A 172 -15.93 -30.33 -3.09
N ALA A 173 -14.92 -29.60 -2.59
CA ALA A 173 -14.65 -29.57 -1.15
C ALA A 173 -15.78 -28.88 -0.35
N GLN A 174 -16.44 -27.86 -0.92
CA GLN A 174 -17.60 -27.23 -0.31
C GLN A 174 -18.82 -28.13 -0.30
N GLU A 175 -19.02 -28.92 -1.35
CA GLU A 175 -20.08 -29.95 -1.40
C GLU A 175 -19.85 -31.11 -0.41
N GLU A 176 -18.57 -31.53 -0.22
CA GLU A 176 -18.21 -32.66 0.65
C GLU A 176 -18.22 -32.28 2.13
N PHE A 177 -17.60 -31.12 2.48
CA PHE A 177 -17.38 -30.73 3.89
C PHE A 177 -18.34 -29.64 4.37
N GLY A 178 -19.03 -28.93 3.46
CA GLY A 178 -19.83 -27.74 3.74
C GLY A 178 -19.05 -26.42 3.53
N GLU A 179 -19.77 -25.36 3.18
CA GLU A 179 -19.17 -24.03 2.89
C GLU A 179 -18.39 -23.43 4.07
N ASP A 180 -18.87 -23.66 5.30
CA ASP A 180 -18.29 -23.08 6.53
C ASP A 180 -17.24 -24.00 7.19
N ALA A 181 -16.98 -25.21 6.65
CA ALA A 181 -16.09 -26.18 7.26
C ALA A 181 -14.61 -25.79 7.17
N PHE A 182 -14.24 -24.98 6.18
CA PHE A 182 -12.89 -24.48 5.95
C PHE A 182 -12.92 -23.10 5.29
N GLN A 183 -11.81 -22.37 5.39
CA GLN A 183 -11.68 -21.09 4.72
C GLN A 183 -10.63 -21.17 3.61
N ALA A 184 -11.07 -20.92 2.38
CA ALA A 184 -10.19 -20.75 1.24
C ALA A 184 -10.39 -19.35 0.64
N GLY A 185 -9.33 -18.79 0.08
CA GLY A 185 -9.36 -17.46 -0.51
C GLY A 185 -8.45 -17.34 -1.72
N ILE A 186 -8.54 -16.22 -2.40
CA ILE A 186 -7.75 -15.93 -3.60
C ILE A 186 -7.24 -14.48 -3.56
N GLY A 187 -6.10 -14.21 -4.18
CA GLY A 187 -5.51 -12.88 -4.23
C GLY A 187 -4.75 -12.50 -2.96
N ALA A 188 -4.41 -11.22 -2.87
CA ALA A 188 -3.62 -10.70 -1.76
C ALA A 188 -4.37 -10.70 -0.41
N GLU A 189 -5.70 -10.73 -0.42
CA GLU A 189 -6.51 -10.88 0.79
C GLU A 189 -6.18 -12.19 1.50
N ALA A 190 -6.24 -13.32 0.80
CA ALA A 190 -5.92 -14.63 1.36
C ALA A 190 -4.48 -14.74 1.88
N VAL A 191 -3.53 -14.20 1.13
CA VAL A 191 -2.12 -14.17 1.55
C VAL A 191 -1.94 -13.30 2.81
N ARG A 192 -2.65 -12.17 2.90
CA ARG A 192 -2.63 -11.31 4.09
C ARG A 192 -3.19 -12.03 5.32
N ASP A 193 -4.29 -12.75 5.17
CA ASP A 193 -4.89 -13.50 6.28
C ASP A 193 -3.95 -14.58 6.81
N ILE A 194 -3.25 -15.29 5.92
CA ILE A 194 -2.19 -16.24 6.31
C ILE A 194 -1.07 -15.53 7.06
N LEU A 195 -0.61 -14.34 6.60
CA LEU A 195 0.44 -13.57 7.26
C LEU A 195 0.02 -13.03 8.62
N ILE A 196 -1.25 -12.64 8.79
CA ILE A 196 -1.82 -12.21 10.08
C ILE A 196 -1.88 -13.39 11.06
N SER A 197 -2.26 -14.58 10.58
CA SER A 197 -2.36 -15.79 11.42
C SER A 197 -1.00 -16.37 11.83
N LEU A 198 0.11 -15.83 11.30
CA LEU A 198 1.46 -16.33 11.56
C LEU A 198 1.97 -15.88 12.93
N ASP A 199 2.11 -16.82 13.87
CA ASP A 199 2.77 -16.59 15.15
C ASP A 199 4.30 -16.73 14.97
N LEU A 200 4.98 -15.58 14.88
CA LEU A 200 6.41 -15.51 14.64
C LEU A 200 7.24 -16.22 15.69
N ALA A 201 6.83 -16.16 16.97
CA ALA A 201 7.57 -16.78 18.07
C ALA A 201 7.48 -18.31 18.04
N LYS A 202 6.30 -18.86 17.73
CA LYS A 202 6.13 -20.31 17.53
C LYS A 202 6.87 -20.79 16.30
N GLU A 203 6.80 -20.05 15.20
CA GLU A 203 7.47 -20.40 13.95
C GLU A 203 9.00 -20.39 14.12
N GLN A 204 9.57 -19.42 14.84
CA GLN A 204 11.00 -19.39 15.18
C GLN A 204 11.44 -20.65 15.90
N LYS A 205 10.70 -21.05 16.97
CA LYS A 205 11.01 -22.28 17.73
C LYS A 205 10.93 -23.52 16.86
N LYS A 206 9.91 -23.63 16.02
CA LYS A 206 9.70 -24.74 15.09
C LYS A 206 10.84 -24.83 14.08
N LEU A 207 11.25 -23.70 13.47
CA LEU A 207 12.33 -23.67 12.49
C LEU A 207 13.69 -24.03 13.12
N ARG A 208 13.99 -23.57 14.33
CA ARG A 208 15.21 -23.94 15.06
C ARG A 208 15.26 -25.44 15.35
N GLY A 209 14.17 -26.02 15.84
CA GLY A 209 14.09 -27.47 16.07
C GLY A 209 14.18 -28.29 14.78
N ALA A 210 13.58 -27.80 13.69
CA ALA A 210 13.67 -28.46 12.40
C ALA A 210 15.11 -28.50 11.85
N LEU A 211 15.92 -27.46 12.07
CA LEU A 211 17.33 -27.43 11.62
C LEU A 211 18.18 -28.55 12.21
N GLU A 212 17.90 -29.02 13.43
CA GLU A 212 18.61 -30.12 14.08
C GLU A 212 18.35 -31.48 13.41
N THR A 213 17.24 -31.62 12.69
CA THR A 213 16.77 -32.88 12.09
C THR A 213 16.94 -32.97 10.57
N ILE A 214 17.18 -31.84 9.90
CA ILE A 214 17.25 -31.74 8.44
C ILE A 214 18.54 -32.40 7.94
N LYS A 215 18.39 -33.35 7.01
CA LYS A 215 19.49 -34.04 6.34
C LYS A 215 19.83 -33.48 4.95
N SER A 216 18.89 -32.78 4.33
CA SER A 216 19.04 -32.24 2.97
C SER A 216 19.60 -30.82 3.02
N LYS A 217 20.77 -30.60 2.42
CA LYS A 217 21.44 -29.28 2.35
C LYS A 217 20.55 -28.17 1.72
N VAL A 218 19.80 -28.51 0.68
CA VAL A 218 18.89 -27.55 0.01
C VAL A 218 17.75 -27.13 0.93
N THR A 219 17.18 -28.08 1.68
CA THR A 219 16.11 -27.80 2.66
C THR A 219 16.66 -26.99 3.83
N GLU A 220 17.87 -27.31 4.29
CA GLU A 220 18.57 -26.58 5.34
C GLU A 220 18.78 -25.11 4.96
N GLU A 221 19.34 -24.82 3.79
CA GLU A 221 19.56 -23.46 3.29
C GLU A 221 18.24 -22.66 3.20
N ARG A 222 17.15 -23.30 2.74
CA ARG A 222 15.82 -22.66 2.70
C ARG A 222 15.31 -22.36 4.11
N THR A 223 15.45 -23.30 5.03
CA THR A 223 15.02 -23.14 6.43
C THR A 223 15.81 -22.04 7.13
N ILE A 224 17.12 -21.95 6.90
CA ILE A 224 17.97 -20.88 7.42
C ILE A 224 17.51 -19.51 6.89
N LYS A 225 17.25 -19.40 5.58
CA LYS A 225 16.76 -18.14 4.99
C LYS A 225 15.43 -17.72 5.59
N ARG A 226 14.51 -18.67 5.82
CA ARG A 226 13.23 -18.43 6.45
C ARG A 226 13.38 -18.02 7.91
N LEU A 227 14.22 -18.72 8.68
CA LEU A 227 14.51 -18.40 10.07
C LEU A 227 15.06 -16.97 10.21
N LYS A 228 16.04 -16.59 9.38
CA LYS A 228 16.58 -15.22 9.36
C LYS A 228 15.51 -14.17 9.10
N LEU A 229 14.56 -14.44 8.20
CA LEU A 229 13.45 -13.54 7.92
C LEU A 229 12.52 -13.38 9.14
N VAL A 230 12.15 -14.49 9.78
CA VAL A 230 11.30 -14.49 10.98
C VAL A 230 11.97 -13.73 12.12
N GLU A 231 13.27 -13.99 12.36
CA GLU A 231 14.06 -13.27 13.38
C GLU A 231 14.13 -11.77 13.10
N SER A 232 14.34 -11.38 11.83
CA SER A 232 14.32 -9.96 11.44
C SER A 232 12.99 -9.28 11.70
N PHE A 233 11.85 -9.97 11.50
CA PHE A 233 10.53 -9.42 11.86
C PHE A 233 10.37 -9.25 13.37
N ILE A 234 10.83 -10.22 14.17
CA ILE A 234 10.76 -10.15 15.65
C ILE A 234 11.62 -8.98 16.15
N GLU A 235 12.87 -8.89 15.71
CA GLU A 235 13.83 -7.86 16.16
C GLU A 235 13.41 -6.45 15.74
N SER A 236 12.91 -6.28 14.53
CA SER A 236 12.49 -4.99 14.00
C SER A 236 11.14 -4.51 14.54
N GLY A 237 10.30 -5.44 15.03
CA GLY A 237 8.91 -5.16 15.41
C GLY A 237 7.98 -4.92 14.21
N ASN A 238 8.44 -5.20 12.99
CA ASN A 238 7.60 -5.14 11.81
C ASN A 238 6.66 -6.33 11.74
N LYS A 239 5.46 -6.11 11.20
CA LYS A 239 4.48 -7.18 11.01
C LYS A 239 4.53 -7.70 9.56
N PRO A 240 4.49 -9.02 9.34
CA PRO A 240 4.54 -9.60 8.01
C PRO A 240 3.41 -9.14 7.08
N GLU A 241 2.20 -8.89 7.63
CA GLU A 241 1.07 -8.39 6.86
C GLU A 241 1.30 -7.00 6.25
N TRP A 242 2.28 -6.22 6.71
CA TRP A 242 2.62 -4.93 6.11
C TRP A 242 3.29 -5.04 4.73
N MET A 243 3.68 -6.25 4.32
CA MET A 243 4.09 -6.52 2.94
C MET A 243 2.91 -6.53 1.95
N ILE A 244 1.68 -6.52 2.47
CA ILE A 244 0.44 -6.41 1.71
C ILE A 244 -0.14 -5.02 1.95
N LEU A 245 -0.25 -4.25 0.88
CA LEU A 245 -0.70 -2.86 0.93
C LEU A 245 -2.24 -2.78 0.96
N THR A 246 -2.78 -2.03 1.89
CA THR A 246 -4.19 -1.59 1.92
C THR A 246 -4.32 -0.10 1.60
N THR A 247 -3.21 0.63 1.69
CA THR A 247 -3.12 2.06 1.44
C THR A 247 -1.83 2.35 0.70
N VAL A 248 -1.90 3.10 -0.40
CA VAL A 248 -0.74 3.50 -1.20
C VAL A 248 -0.39 4.96 -0.89
N PRO A 249 0.85 5.26 -0.52
CA PRO A 249 1.29 6.64 -0.33
C PRO A 249 1.43 7.36 -1.67
N VAL A 250 1.05 8.64 -1.71
CA VAL A 250 1.22 9.50 -2.88
C VAL A 250 2.20 10.60 -2.55
N ILE A 251 3.30 10.64 -3.31
CA ILE A 251 4.36 11.62 -3.11
C ILE A 251 3.91 13.04 -3.45
N PRO A 252 4.56 14.07 -2.88
CA PRO A 252 4.23 15.46 -3.11
C PRO A 252 4.19 15.85 -4.60
N PRO A 253 3.29 16.76 -5.02
CA PRO A 253 3.13 17.15 -6.43
C PRO A 253 4.39 17.71 -7.08
N GLU A 254 5.21 18.46 -6.35
CA GLU A 254 6.43 19.05 -6.90
C GLU A 254 7.55 18.04 -7.17
N LEU A 255 7.45 16.82 -6.61
CA LEU A 255 8.36 15.71 -6.94
C LEU A 255 7.94 14.96 -8.20
N ARG A 256 6.73 15.23 -8.72
CA ARG A 256 6.16 14.68 -9.97
C ARG A 256 5.48 15.79 -10.79
N PRO A 257 6.24 16.80 -11.22
CA PRO A 257 5.68 18.05 -11.71
C PRO A 257 4.87 17.88 -13.01
N LEU A 258 3.95 18.82 -13.19
CA LEU A 258 3.20 19.04 -14.41
C LEU A 258 3.59 20.44 -14.93
N VAL A 259 4.39 20.49 -15.99
CA VAL A 259 4.97 21.73 -16.50
C VAL A 259 4.28 22.16 -17.78
N PRO A 260 3.74 23.39 -17.85
CA PRO A 260 3.18 23.90 -19.08
C PRO A 260 4.27 24.15 -20.12
N LEU A 261 4.01 23.75 -21.35
CA LEU A 261 4.84 24.01 -22.54
C LEU A 261 4.14 25.01 -23.44
N ASP A 262 4.92 25.59 -24.36
CA ASP A 262 4.36 26.46 -25.40
C ASP A 262 3.31 25.73 -26.24
N GLY A 263 2.26 26.45 -26.64
CA GLY A 263 1.14 25.88 -27.41
C GLY A 263 0.10 25.13 -26.56
N GLY A 264 0.01 25.37 -25.24
CA GLY A 264 -1.04 24.81 -24.38
C GLY A 264 -0.88 23.33 -24.04
N ARG A 265 0.28 22.74 -24.32
CA ARG A 265 0.66 21.38 -23.95
C ARG A 265 1.28 21.34 -22.57
N PHE A 266 1.28 20.16 -21.94
CA PHE A 266 1.92 19.92 -20.65
C PHE A 266 2.90 18.76 -20.75
N ALA A 267 4.09 18.95 -20.18
CA ALA A 267 4.99 17.85 -19.86
C ALA A 267 4.67 17.37 -18.43
N THR A 268 4.59 16.08 -18.26
CA THR A 268 4.29 15.46 -16.96
C THR A 268 5.25 14.32 -16.66
N SER A 269 5.50 14.08 -15.40
CA SER A 269 6.19 12.87 -14.96
C SER A 269 5.32 11.64 -15.20
N ASP A 270 5.93 10.52 -15.63
CA ASP A 270 5.25 9.24 -15.85
C ASP A 270 4.55 8.73 -14.58
N LEU A 271 5.08 9.10 -13.40
CA LEU A 271 4.44 8.80 -12.11
C LEU A 271 3.00 9.28 -12.02
N ASN A 272 2.66 10.41 -12.64
CA ASN A 272 1.28 10.91 -12.64
C ASN A 272 0.35 9.98 -13.41
N ASP A 273 0.81 9.41 -14.53
CA ASP A 273 0.01 8.45 -15.31
C ASP A 273 -0.14 7.12 -14.57
N LEU A 274 0.92 6.63 -13.92
CA LEU A 274 0.88 5.43 -13.10
C LEU A 274 -0.10 5.59 -11.92
N TYR A 275 -0.06 6.70 -11.19
CA TYR A 275 -1.06 6.99 -10.15
C TYR A 275 -2.48 7.08 -10.71
N ARG A 276 -2.67 7.70 -11.87
CA ARG A 276 -3.99 7.77 -12.53
C ARG A 276 -4.53 6.39 -12.87
N ARG A 277 -3.69 5.48 -13.36
CA ARG A 277 -4.07 4.07 -13.62
C ARG A 277 -4.53 3.38 -12.35
N VAL A 278 -3.77 3.51 -11.26
CA VAL A 278 -4.16 2.94 -9.95
C VAL A 278 -5.51 3.49 -9.48
N ILE A 279 -5.70 4.82 -9.49
CA ILE A 279 -6.95 5.45 -9.04
C ILE A 279 -8.14 5.01 -9.90
N ASN A 280 -7.98 4.97 -11.24
CA ASN A 280 -9.04 4.54 -12.14
C ASN A 280 -9.47 3.08 -11.88
N ARG A 281 -8.50 2.15 -11.75
CA ARG A 281 -8.78 0.74 -11.42
C ARG A 281 -9.43 0.61 -10.05
N ASN A 282 -8.91 1.32 -9.05
CA ASN A 282 -9.46 1.32 -7.71
C ASN A 282 -10.91 1.83 -7.66
N ASN A 283 -11.20 2.94 -8.34
CA ASN A 283 -12.55 3.50 -8.40
C ASN A 283 -13.51 2.58 -9.16
N ARG A 284 -13.05 1.95 -10.24
CA ARG A 284 -13.83 0.97 -10.99
C ARG A 284 -14.15 -0.24 -10.13
N LEU A 285 -13.16 -0.76 -9.39
CA LEU A 285 -13.38 -1.88 -8.47
C LEU A 285 -14.37 -1.51 -7.36
N LYS A 286 -14.23 -0.33 -6.72
CA LYS A 286 -15.21 0.16 -5.72
C LYS A 286 -16.63 0.15 -6.28
N ARG A 287 -16.83 0.70 -7.50
CA ARG A 287 -18.14 0.70 -8.17
C ARG A 287 -18.67 -0.71 -8.47
N LEU A 288 -17.83 -1.64 -8.90
CA LEU A 288 -18.24 -3.02 -9.17
C LEU A 288 -18.65 -3.74 -7.89
N LEU A 289 -17.96 -3.51 -6.78
CA LEU A 289 -18.31 -4.04 -5.47
C LEU A 289 -19.66 -3.47 -4.97
N ASP A 290 -19.86 -2.15 -5.09
CA ASP A 290 -21.12 -1.49 -4.70
C ASP A 290 -22.31 -1.99 -5.51
N LEU A 291 -22.11 -2.27 -6.80
CA LEU A 291 -23.13 -2.81 -7.71
C LEU A 291 -23.33 -4.34 -7.57
N LYS A 292 -22.57 -5.01 -6.68
CA LYS A 292 -22.58 -6.48 -6.54
C LYS A 292 -22.43 -7.19 -7.89
N ALA A 293 -21.47 -6.71 -8.68
CA ALA A 293 -21.19 -7.26 -10.02
C ALA A 293 -20.79 -8.76 -9.94
N PRO A 294 -20.96 -9.55 -11.02
CA PRO A 294 -20.56 -10.95 -11.06
C PRO A 294 -19.12 -11.18 -10.62
N HIS A 295 -18.88 -12.23 -9.85
CA HIS A 295 -17.60 -12.54 -9.21
C HIS A 295 -16.41 -12.56 -10.20
N ILE A 296 -16.65 -13.08 -11.39
CA ILE A 296 -15.62 -13.15 -12.47
C ILE A 296 -15.12 -11.76 -12.88
N ILE A 297 -16.01 -10.76 -12.96
CA ILE A 297 -15.67 -9.38 -13.34
C ILE A 297 -14.90 -8.72 -12.20
N VAL A 298 -15.37 -8.88 -10.96
CA VAL A 298 -14.70 -8.37 -9.76
C VAL A 298 -13.30 -8.95 -9.62
N ARG A 299 -13.13 -10.26 -9.79
CA ARG A 299 -11.87 -10.99 -9.75
C ARG A 299 -10.87 -10.44 -10.78
N ASN A 300 -11.32 -10.24 -12.02
CA ASN A 300 -10.48 -9.67 -13.07
C ASN A 300 -10.05 -8.21 -12.75
N GLU A 301 -10.95 -7.38 -12.23
CA GLU A 301 -10.60 -6.00 -11.86
C GLU A 301 -9.66 -5.95 -10.64
N LYS A 302 -9.80 -6.86 -9.65
CA LYS A 302 -8.83 -7.03 -8.56
C LYS A 302 -7.44 -7.37 -9.10
N ARG A 303 -7.34 -8.30 -10.08
CA ARG A 303 -6.07 -8.64 -10.76
C ARG A 303 -5.47 -7.42 -11.46
N MET A 304 -6.28 -6.66 -12.20
CA MET A 304 -5.82 -5.45 -12.90
C MET A 304 -5.37 -4.34 -11.93
N LEU A 305 -5.98 -4.26 -10.74
CA LEU A 305 -5.53 -3.35 -9.69
C LEU A 305 -4.16 -3.78 -9.15
N GLN A 306 -3.95 -5.08 -8.88
CA GLN A 306 -2.63 -5.62 -8.50
C GLN A 306 -1.57 -5.24 -9.53
N GLU A 307 -1.81 -5.48 -10.82
CA GLU A 307 -0.88 -5.15 -11.91
C GLU A 307 -0.59 -3.63 -12.02
N SER A 308 -1.59 -2.79 -11.78
CA SER A 308 -1.39 -1.33 -11.82
C SER A 308 -0.56 -0.80 -10.65
N VAL A 309 -0.66 -1.42 -9.48
CA VAL A 309 0.20 -1.10 -8.32
C VAL A 309 1.59 -1.66 -8.52
N ASP A 310 1.72 -2.85 -9.11
CA ASP A 310 3.03 -3.43 -9.46
C ASP A 310 3.80 -2.49 -10.39
N ALA A 311 3.15 -1.99 -11.45
CA ALA A 311 3.75 -1.04 -12.38
C ALA A 311 4.13 0.31 -11.72
N LEU A 312 3.44 0.73 -10.65
CA LEU A 312 3.77 1.94 -9.92
C LEU A 312 5.10 1.82 -9.15
N PHE A 313 5.40 0.63 -8.61
CA PHE A 313 6.59 0.40 -7.79
C PHE A 313 7.77 -0.23 -8.55
N ASP A 314 7.51 -0.88 -9.67
CA ASP A 314 8.49 -1.60 -10.48
C ASP A 314 8.14 -1.44 -11.98
N ASN A 315 8.49 -0.25 -12.50
CA ASN A 315 8.22 0.14 -13.89
C ASN A 315 9.48 -0.02 -14.74
#